data_6320f183fac7c883383372fb295edf23
#
_entry.id   6320f183fac7c883383372fb295edf23
#
_cell.length_a   1.000
_cell.length_b   1.000
_cell.length_c   1.000
_cell.angle_alpha   90.00
_cell.angle_beta   90.00
_cell.angle_gamma   90.00
#
_symmetry.space_group_name_H-M   'P 1'
#
loop_
_entity.id
_entity.type
_entity.pdbx_description
1 polymer ?
#
loop_
_entity_poly.entity_id
_entity_poly.type
_entity_poly.pdbx_seq_one_letter_code
_entity_poly.pdbx_strand_id
1 'polypeptide(L)'
;MGIPVEGTKGEAEAGQEELNIKYADVLSTADHHTLAKHGVKEIAHQQGYAATFLPKWNKNRVGSASHVHQSLFKKGSNVFYDAKAPMGKSKIMDHYLAGLLKY
;
A
#
# COMPACT_ATOMS: atom_id res chain seq x y z
N MET A 1 -2.52 -14.80 11.62
CA MET A 1 -1.46 -13.76 11.62
C MET A 1 -1.97 -12.40 12.13
N GLY A 2 -3.27 -12.21 12.29
CA GLY A 2 -3.84 -11.00 12.91
C GLY A 2 -3.67 -9.70 12.08
N ILE A 3 -3.35 -9.81 10.79
CA ILE A 3 -3.19 -8.64 9.92
C ILE A 3 -4.57 -8.09 9.56
N PRO A 4 -4.88 -6.82 9.88
CA PRO A 4 -6.17 -6.23 9.54
C PRO A 4 -6.24 -5.95 8.03
N VAL A 5 -7.10 -6.67 7.34
CA VAL A 5 -7.38 -6.50 5.91
C VAL A 5 -8.59 -5.57 5.76
N GLU A 6 -8.49 -4.57 4.89
CA GLU A 6 -9.58 -3.67 4.56
C GLU A 6 -10.46 -4.25 3.43
N GLY A 7 -9.84 -4.91 2.46
CA GLY A 7 -10.53 -5.54 1.36
C GLY A 7 -9.61 -6.29 0.41
N THR A 8 -10.22 -7.10 -0.43
CA THR A 8 -9.56 -7.77 -1.56
C THR A 8 -10.41 -7.62 -2.81
N LYS A 9 -9.79 -7.61 -3.97
CA LYS A 9 -10.48 -7.60 -5.26
C LYS A 9 -9.63 -8.25 -6.34
N GLY A 10 -10.28 -8.81 -7.35
CA GLY A 10 -9.61 -9.20 -8.59
C GLY A 10 -9.14 -7.96 -9.37
N GLU A 11 -8.03 -8.09 -10.05
CA GLU A 11 -7.43 -7.06 -10.89
C GLU A 11 -7.60 -7.35 -12.40
N ALA A 12 -6.84 -6.62 -13.24
CA ALA A 12 -7.01 -6.62 -14.69
C ALA A 12 -6.68 -7.96 -15.39
N GLU A 13 -5.82 -8.77 -14.81
CA GLU A 13 -5.41 -10.06 -15.38
C GLU A 13 -6.01 -11.24 -14.62
N ALA A 14 -6.25 -12.35 -15.33
CA ALA A 14 -6.70 -13.59 -14.71
C ALA A 14 -5.70 -14.09 -13.65
N GLY A 15 -6.18 -14.30 -12.42
CA GLY A 15 -5.35 -14.70 -11.28
C GLY A 15 -4.56 -13.57 -10.64
N GLN A 16 -4.75 -12.33 -11.09
CA GLN A 16 -4.20 -11.15 -10.41
C GLN A 16 -5.17 -10.66 -9.36
N GLU A 17 -4.70 -10.56 -8.12
CA GLU A 17 -5.49 -10.16 -6.95
C GLU A 17 -4.84 -8.99 -6.24
N GLU A 18 -5.67 -8.10 -5.72
CA GLU A 18 -5.25 -6.98 -4.86
C GLU A 18 -5.65 -7.26 -3.42
N LEU A 19 -4.73 -7.04 -2.51
CA LEU A 19 -4.94 -7.08 -1.07
C LEU A 19 -4.71 -5.70 -0.47
N ASN A 20 -5.74 -5.12 0.15
CA ASN A 20 -5.66 -3.85 0.86
C ASN A 20 -5.52 -4.09 2.36
N ILE A 21 -4.39 -3.70 2.92
CA ILE A 21 -4.13 -3.75 4.36
C ILE A 21 -4.67 -2.45 4.98
N LYS A 22 -5.42 -2.58 6.07
CA LYS A 22 -5.92 -1.42 6.80
C LYS A 22 -4.75 -0.57 7.31
N TYR A 23 -4.87 0.74 7.17
CA TYR A 23 -3.85 1.68 7.63
C TYR A 23 -3.56 1.55 9.13
N ALA A 24 -2.32 1.77 9.50
CA ALA A 24 -1.82 1.84 10.87
C ALA A 24 -0.65 2.84 10.93
N ASP A 25 0.06 2.92 12.05
CA ASP A 25 1.32 3.64 12.10
C ASP A 25 2.37 3.01 11.17
N VAL A 26 3.40 3.76 10.84
CA VAL A 26 4.38 3.38 9.82
C VAL A 26 5.08 2.05 10.13
N LEU A 27 5.42 1.79 11.38
CA LEU A 27 6.11 0.56 11.76
C LEU A 27 5.18 -0.65 11.68
N SER A 28 4.00 -0.55 12.28
CA SER A 28 2.97 -1.60 12.22
C SER A 28 2.58 -1.93 10.77
N THR A 29 2.45 -0.92 9.91
CA THR A 29 2.12 -1.14 8.48
C THR A 29 3.25 -1.86 7.75
N ALA A 30 4.52 -1.51 8.01
CA ALA A 30 5.66 -2.20 7.42
C ALA A 30 5.73 -3.67 7.84
N ASP A 31 5.49 -3.95 9.12
CA ASP A 31 5.42 -5.31 9.64
C ASP A 31 4.26 -6.11 9.03
N HIS A 32 3.05 -5.51 8.99
CA HIS A 32 1.89 -6.12 8.36
C HIS A 32 2.13 -6.45 6.88
N HIS A 33 2.76 -5.54 6.13
CA HIS A 33 3.09 -5.77 4.73
C HIS A 33 4.04 -6.96 4.56
N THR A 34 5.10 -7.03 5.37
CA THR A 34 6.08 -8.11 5.32
C THR A 34 5.43 -9.46 5.64
N LEU A 35 4.65 -9.51 6.73
CA LEU A 35 3.93 -10.71 7.15
C LEU A 35 2.87 -11.12 6.13
N ALA A 36 2.13 -10.18 5.55
CA ALA A 36 1.12 -10.46 4.52
C ALA A 36 1.73 -11.12 3.28
N LYS A 37 2.85 -10.57 2.78
CA LYS A 37 3.55 -11.18 1.63
C LYS A 37 4.01 -12.61 1.90
N HIS A 38 4.54 -12.87 3.09
CA HIS A 38 4.92 -14.23 3.49
C HIS A 38 3.69 -15.13 3.62
N GLY A 39 2.69 -14.70 4.37
CA GLY A 39 1.49 -15.47 4.63
C GLY A 39 0.69 -15.84 3.38
N VAL A 40 0.58 -14.92 2.42
CA VAL A 40 -0.09 -15.21 1.14
C VAL A 40 0.64 -16.34 0.40
N LYS A 41 1.98 -16.33 0.37
CA LYS A 41 2.76 -17.41 -0.27
C LYS A 41 2.57 -18.74 0.44
N GLU A 42 2.61 -18.76 1.77
CA GLU A 42 2.43 -19.96 2.57
C GLU A 42 1.02 -20.57 2.38
N ILE A 43 -0.03 -19.73 2.44
CA ILE A 43 -1.41 -20.18 2.26
C ILE A 43 -1.63 -20.67 0.83
N ALA A 44 -1.13 -19.97 -0.17
CA ALA A 44 -1.21 -20.39 -1.56
C ALA A 44 -0.56 -21.75 -1.74
N HIS A 45 0.64 -21.95 -1.22
CA HIS A 45 1.36 -23.22 -1.29
C HIS A 45 0.57 -24.37 -0.66
N GLN A 46 -0.02 -24.16 0.53
CA GLN A 46 -0.85 -25.16 1.20
C GLN A 46 -2.10 -25.55 0.40
N GLN A 47 -2.59 -24.66 -0.46
CA GLN A 47 -3.73 -24.87 -1.35
C GLN A 47 -3.34 -25.37 -2.75
N GLY A 48 -2.06 -25.69 -3.00
CA GLY A 48 -1.56 -26.15 -4.29
C GLY A 48 -1.35 -25.06 -5.33
N TYR A 49 -1.29 -23.79 -4.90
CA TYR A 49 -1.03 -22.63 -5.76
C TYR A 49 0.34 -22.02 -5.50
N ALA A 50 0.81 -21.20 -6.45
CA ALA A 50 1.97 -20.34 -6.28
C ALA A 50 1.54 -18.87 -6.32
N ALA A 51 2.02 -18.06 -5.38
CA ALA A 51 1.81 -16.62 -5.38
C ALA A 51 3.13 -15.88 -5.63
N THR A 52 3.08 -14.84 -6.48
CA THR A 52 4.22 -13.98 -6.76
C THR A 52 3.85 -12.51 -6.54
N PHE A 53 4.80 -11.74 -6.02
CA PHE A 53 4.72 -10.28 -5.87
C PHE A 53 5.67 -9.55 -6.83
N LEU A 54 6.09 -10.22 -7.91
CA LEU A 54 6.91 -9.58 -8.94
C LEU A 54 6.12 -8.48 -9.65
N PRO A 55 6.69 -7.29 -9.81
CA PRO A 55 6.02 -6.17 -10.50
C PRO A 55 5.65 -6.51 -11.94
N LYS A 56 6.42 -7.36 -12.60
CA LYS A 56 6.21 -7.80 -13.98
C LYS A 56 6.69 -9.25 -14.13
N TRP A 57 5.81 -10.21 -13.89
CA TRP A 57 6.15 -11.64 -13.96
C TRP A 57 6.26 -12.15 -15.40
N ASN A 58 5.61 -11.47 -16.35
CA ASN A 58 5.64 -11.80 -17.79
C ASN A 58 5.63 -10.49 -18.60
N LYS A 59 6.56 -10.34 -19.53
CA LYS A 59 6.71 -9.13 -20.36
C LYS A 59 5.48 -8.77 -21.19
N ASN A 60 4.66 -9.77 -21.55
CA ASN A 60 3.48 -9.62 -22.41
C ASN A 60 2.17 -9.51 -21.60
N ARG A 61 2.24 -9.49 -20.27
CA ARG A 61 1.07 -9.41 -19.38
C ARG A 61 1.04 -8.11 -18.61
N VAL A 62 -0.08 -7.81 -17.98
CA VAL A 62 -0.20 -6.65 -17.09
C VAL A 62 0.74 -6.80 -15.89
N GLY A 63 1.32 -5.71 -15.45
CA GLY A 63 2.15 -5.67 -14.24
C GLY A 63 1.33 -5.44 -12.98
N SER A 64 1.97 -5.66 -11.84
CA SER A 64 1.40 -5.38 -10.52
C SER A 64 2.08 -4.18 -9.90
N ALA A 65 1.30 -3.20 -9.43
CA ALA A 65 1.79 -2.07 -8.66
C ALA A 65 1.66 -2.35 -7.15
N SER A 66 2.38 -1.57 -6.36
CA SER A 66 2.16 -1.47 -4.92
C SER A 66 1.95 -0.01 -4.57
N HIS A 67 0.74 0.36 -4.17
CA HIS A 67 0.41 1.72 -3.79
C HIS A 67 0.58 1.90 -2.29
N VAL A 68 1.28 2.97 -1.90
CA VAL A 68 1.46 3.34 -0.49
C VAL A 68 0.75 4.65 -0.23
N HIS A 69 -0.31 4.60 0.58
CA HIS A 69 -1.04 5.78 1.02
C HIS A 69 -0.43 6.29 2.32
N GLN A 70 -0.13 7.59 2.37
CA GLN A 70 0.54 8.21 3.50
C GLN A 70 -0.17 9.48 3.93
N SER A 71 -0.25 9.69 5.24
CA SER A 71 -0.69 10.95 5.84
C SER A 71 0.09 11.22 7.12
N LEU A 72 0.27 12.50 7.45
CA LEU A 72 0.92 12.91 8.69
C LEU A 72 -0.09 13.54 9.64
N PHE A 73 0.00 13.14 10.91
CA PHE A 73 -0.85 13.68 11.98
C PHE A 73 -0.02 14.36 13.07
N LYS A 74 -0.52 15.47 13.58
CA LYS A 74 0.02 16.16 14.75
C LYS A 74 -1.10 16.48 15.69
N LYS A 75 -1.03 16.01 16.93
CA LYS A 75 -2.07 16.22 17.96
C LYS A 75 -3.48 15.86 17.47
N GLY A 76 -3.63 14.74 16.75
CA GLY A 76 -4.92 14.25 16.24
C GLY A 76 -5.43 14.91 14.96
N SER A 77 -4.72 15.90 14.41
CA SER A 77 -5.12 16.59 13.17
C SER A 77 -4.20 16.22 12.01
N ASN A 78 -4.77 15.99 10.84
CA ASN A 78 -4.04 15.77 9.60
C ASN A 78 -3.33 17.08 9.18
N VAL A 79 -1.99 17.06 9.11
CA VAL A 79 -1.20 18.25 8.79
C VAL A 79 -0.96 18.47 7.30
N PHE A 80 -1.42 17.54 6.45
CA PHE A 80 -1.40 17.74 5.00
C PHE A 80 -2.54 18.63 4.51
N TYR A 81 -3.59 18.80 5.32
CA TYR A 81 -4.75 19.63 4.99
C TYR A 81 -4.68 21.02 5.59
N ASP A 82 -5.01 22.03 4.78
CA ASP A 82 -5.20 23.43 5.20
C ASP A 82 -6.40 24.02 4.42
N ALA A 83 -7.51 24.25 5.12
CA ALA A 83 -8.74 24.76 4.51
C ALA A 83 -8.58 26.14 3.84
N LYS A 84 -7.56 26.92 4.20
CA LYS A 84 -7.29 28.25 3.65
C LYS A 84 -6.34 28.24 2.45
N ALA A 85 -5.69 27.11 2.20
CA ALA A 85 -4.74 26.97 1.09
C ALA A 85 -5.45 26.53 -0.21
N PRO A 86 -4.92 26.89 -1.39
CA PRO A 86 -5.42 26.41 -2.66
C PRO A 86 -5.47 24.86 -2.69
N MET A 87 -6.59 24.30 -3.14
CA MET A 87 -6.87 22.85 -3.15
C MET A 87 -6.82 22.17 -1.76
N GLY A 88 -6.87 22.92 -0.67
CA GLY A 88 -6.77 22.37 0.69
C GLY A 88 -5.40 21.79 1.06
N LYS A 89 -4.37 22.04 0.28
CA LYS A 89 -3.03 21.46 0.43
C LYS A 89 -2.13 22.36 1.29
N SER A 90 -1.65 21.84 2.43
CA SER A 90 -0.76 22.59 3.32
C SER A 90 0.68 22.69 2.75
N LYS A 91 1.44 23.67 3.24
CA LYS A 91 2.89 23.78 2.95
C LYS A 91 3.68 22.55 3.43
N ILE A 92 3.23 21.88 4.49
CA ILE A 92 3.86 20.64 4.96
C ILE A 92 3.71 19.56 3.91
N MET A 93 2.55 19.42 3.28
CA MET A 93 2.35 18.50 2.18
C MET A 93 3.24 18.82 0.99
N ASP A 94 3.41 20.10 0.63
CA ASP A 94 4.31 20.51 -0.46
C ASP A 94 5.76 20.11 -0.17
N HIS A 95 6.26 20.32 1.03
CA HIS A 95 7.61 19.93 1.42
C HIS A 95 7.77 18.41 1.44
N TYR A 96 6.75 17.69 1.89
CA TYR A 96 6.76 16.21 1.90
C TYR A 96 6.85 15.65 0.49
N LEU A 97 5.99 16.13 -0.44
CA LEU A 97 6.01 15.73 -1.84
C LEU A 97 7.33 16.09 -2.53
N ALA A 98 7.86 17.29 -2.26
CA ALA A 98 9.16 17.70 -2.79
C ALA A 98 10.30 16.77 -2.31
N GLY A 99 10.23 16.29 -1.07
CA GLY A 99 11.17 15.29 -0.54
C GLY A 99 11.10 13.97 -1.30
N LEU A 100 9.89 13.44 -1.52
CA LEU A 100 9.70 12.20 -2.28
C LEU A 100 10.15 12.30 -3.74
N LEU A 101 10.08 13.50 -4.34
CA LEU A 101 10.52 13.72 -5.71
C LEU A 101 12.04 13.91 -5.82
N LYS A 102 12.70 14.32 -4.75
CA LYS A 102 14.13 14.58 -4.72
C LYS A 102 14.97 13.34 -4.40
N TYR A 103 14.46 12.47 -3.54
CA TYR A 103 15.18 11.30 -2.98
C TYR A 103 14.50 9.99 -3.38
#